data_358b553695a51c3a2153e68011d2738f
#
_entry.id   358b553695a51c3a2153e68011d2738f
#
_cell.length_a   1.000
_cell.length_b   1.000
_cell.length_c   1.000
_cell.angle_alpha   90.00
_cell.angle_beta   90.00
_cell.angle_gamma   90.00
#
_symmetry.space_group_name_H-M   'P 1'
#
loop_
_entity.id
_entity.type
_entity.pdbx_description
1 polymer ?
#
loop_
_entity_poly.entity_id
_entity_poly.type
_entity_poly.pdbx_seq_one_letter_code
_entity_poly.pdbx_strand_id
1 'polypeptide(L)'
;MEDNLEMHSLTGGRALAQNIFWNALGIAGPMTMAVIAIPVLIHNLGAARFGVLTLIWGMVRYSSYCDFGIGTALTKLVADRLGTGDSGSIPSLFWTSLAFMFLAGTSVSAIVALLCPWLVEHALKIPITLQHEATVCFYILSLCMPFLVVTGGVRGALAAFQRFDAINAVRGPVDVLSYLGLILFAMFSGSLTWMVVMLMAVRLVGCLIYLILTFRLIPGLSKIRFELTVIPVLLQFGGWMTITNLINPLLSDSERFLIGALVSIEAVAYYNTSLEVFSKLWQIPLMLEAVWFSAFAHGLAQLRRPMREPTEPMNFPIGRLFERGDVFIFALMFPAVLMLAGFAREILGLWIGGTFEVQTMPVFRWLAIMVLISSFAEMPCLIIQAAHRPDLTAKLRLIEVPFSLLLVWRMALWRGVEGVAIAVLIRVIFDTLAVSLLANLLFPSEVCFWNRVSWMTAAGAIVFVVGQLNLPFASKAILILSILCLFVISVWRLLLYMEDRQLVVRLGSRAISFIISATRMRPQAGQRLIDIKKTVQ
;
A
#
# COMPACT_ATOMS: atom_id res chain seq x y z
N MET A 1 29.05 -26.63 0.20
CA MET A 1 28.03 -27.52 -0.44
C MET A 1 26.72 -27.50 0.35
N GLU A 2 26.75 -27.32 1.66
CA GLU A 2 25.56 -27.10 2.52
C GLU A 2 24.90 -25.73 2.29
N ASP A 3 25.67 -24.66 2.09
CA ASP A 3 25.12 -23.30 1.80
C ASP A 3 24.30 -23.22 0.50
N ASN A 4 24.60 -24.03 -0.51
CA ASN A 4 23.82 -24.10 -1.75
C ASN A 4 22.49 -24.86 -1.59
N LEU A 5 22.39 -25.77 -0.64
CA LEU A 5 21.16 -26.50 -0.32
C LEU A 5 20.17 -25.63 0.46
N GLU A 6 20.64 -24.73 1.33
CA GLU A 6 19.78 -23.77 2.02
C GLU A 6 19.22 -22.69 1.07
N MET A 7 20.01 -22.21 0.11
CA MET A 7 19.55 -21.22 -0.87
C MET A 7 18.50 -21.79 -1.84
N HIS A 8 18.60 -23.09 -2.22
CA HIS A 8 17.58 -23.78 -3.01
C HIS A 8 16.29 -24.08 -2.22
N SER A 9 16.35 -24.18 -0.90
CA SER A 9 15.16 -24.38 -0.07
C SER A 9 14.31 -23.11 0.10
N LEU A 10 14.91 -21.92 -0.02
CA LEU A 10 14.25 -20.62 0.10
C LEU A 10 13.42 -20.23 -1.15
N THR A 11 13.73 -20.80 -2.32
CA THR A 11 12.97 -20.60 -3.57
C THR A 11 11.90 -21.66 -3.80
N GLY A 12 11.78 -22.64 -2.89
CA GLY A 12 10.75 -23.67 -2.97
C GLY A 12 9.34 -23.11 -2.85
N GLY A 13 8.41 -23.61 -3.66
CA GLY A 13 7.00 -23.14 -3.67
C GLY A 13 6.33 -23.14 -2.29
N ARG A 14 6.82 -23.95 -1.34
CA ARG A 14 6.34 -23.99 0.05
C ARG A 14 6.80 -22.76 0.85
N ALA A 15 8.06 -22.32 0.69
CA ALA A 15 8.58 -21.12 1.33
C ALA A 15 7.89 -19.86 0.78
N LEU A 16 7.66 -19.80 -0.53
CA LEU A 16 6.92 -18.73 -1.17
C LEU A 16 5.46 -18.65 -0.66
N ALA A 17 4.77 -19.79 -0.59
CA ALA A 17 3.41 -19.85 -0.06
C ALA A 17 3.34 -19.45 1.41
N GLN A 18 4.33 -19.83 2.21
CA GLN A 18 4.43 -19.44 3.61
C GLN A 18 4.69 -17.94 3.78
N ASN A 19 5.54 -17.35 2.96
CA ASN A 19 5.80 -15.90 2.94
C ASN A 19 4.55 -15.11 2.53
N ILE A 20 3.82 -15.58 1.52
CA ILE A 20 2.54 -14.97 1.10
C ILE A 20 1.52 -15.05 2.24
N PHE A 21 1.41 -16.18 2.92
CA PHE A 21 0.49 -16.37 4.06
C PHE A 21 0.83 -15.42 5.22
N TRP A 22 2.09 -15.31 5.61
CA TRP A 22 2.52 -14.40 6.68
C TRP A 22 2.33 -12.93 6.30
N ASN A 23 2.57 -12.57 5.05
CA ASN A 23 2.28 -11.22 4.55
C ASN A 23 0.77 -10.92 4.57
N ALA A 24 -0.06 -11.83 4.11
CA ALA A 24 -1.52 -11.68 4.13
C ALA A 24 -2.05 -11.53 5.57
N LEU A 25 -1.55 -12.35 6.50
CA LEU A 25 -1.92 -12.26 7.92
C LEU A 25 -1.46 -10.93 8.54
N GLY A 26 -0.25 -10.48 8.20
CA GLY A 26 0.29 -9.20 8.66
C GLY A 26 -0.49 -7.98 8.16
N ILE A 27 -1.22 -8.11 7.05
CA ILE A 27 -2.08 -7.05 6.48
C ILE A 27 -3.52 -7.14 7.03
N ALA A 28 -4.06 -8.36 7.16
CA ALA A 28 -5.45 -8.56 7.57
C ALA A 28 -5.73 -8.06 8.99
N GLY A 29 -4.81 -8.28 9.93
CA GLY A 29 -4.95 -7.83 11.31
C GLY A 29 -5.11 -6.30 11.44
N PRO A 30 -4.13 -5.51 10.97
CA PRO A 30 -4.24 -4.04 10.97
C PRO A 30 -5.45 -3.52 10.17
N MET A 31 -5.82 -4.18 9.08
CA MET A 31 -6.99 -3.80 8.29
C MET A 31 -8.30 -3.94 9.09
N THR A 32 -8.48 -5.07 9.76
CA THR A 32 -9.65 -5.31 10.61
C THR A 32 -9.70 -4.29 11.75
N MET A 33 -8.54 -4.03 12.38
CA MET A 33 -8.46 -3.04 13.46
C MET A 33 -8.76 -1.62 12.96
N ALA A 34 -8.35 -1.23 11.76
CA ALA A 34 -8.68 0.07 11.18
C ALA A 34 -10.19 0.25 10.99
N VAL A 35 -10.88 -0.79 10.48
CA VAL A 35 -12.34 -0.76 10.29
C VAL A 35 -13.07 -0.52 11.60
N ILE A 36 -12.59 -1.10 12.72
CA ILE A 36 -13.17 -0.90 14.05
C ILE A 36 -12.76 0.44 14.66
N ALA A 37 -11.48 0.82 14.51
CA ALA A 37 -10.93 1.99 15.16
C ALA A 37 -11.50 3.32 14.62
N ILE A 38 -11.65 3.44 13.30
CA ILE A 38 -12.05 4.71 12.67
C ILE A 38 -13.38 5.24 13.22
N PRO A 39 -14.49 4.45 13.29
CA PRO A 39 -15.75 4.94 13.86
C PRO A 39 -15.62 5.32 15.33
N VAL A 40 -14.92 4.51 16.12
CA VAL A 40 -14.71 4.78 17.55
C VAL A 40 -13.94 6.07 17.75
N LEU A 41 -12.89 6.30 16.98
CA LEU A 41 -12.09 7.53 17.04
C LEU A 41 -12.91 8.75 16.61
N ILE A 42 -13.66 8.68 15.51
CA ILE A 42 -14.50 9.79 15.04
C ILE A 42 -15.57 10.13 16.06
N HIS A 43 -16.23 9.13 16.63
CA HIS A 43 -17.30 9.34 17.61
C HIS A 43 -16.79 9.99 18.91
N ASN A 44 -15.64 9.55 19.42
CA ASN A 44 -15.11 10.05 20.69
C ASN A 44 -14.30 11.35 20.56
N LEU A 45 -13.57 11.56 19.44
CA LEU A 45 -12.72 12.71 19.23
C LEU A 45 -13.42 13.87 18.51
N GLY A 46 -14.40 13.55 17.67
CA GLY A 46 -14.94 14.47 16.67
C GLY A 46 -14.03 14.64 15.46
N ALA A 47 -14.57 15.23 14.39
CA ALA A 47 -13.90 15.35 13.10
C ALA A 47 -12.58 16.17 13.16
N ALA A 48 -12.56 17.27 13.94
CA ALA A 48 -11.38 18.14 14.01
C ALA A 48 -10.16 17.45 14.65
N ARG A 49 -10.31 16.83 15.83
CA ARG A 49 -9.22 16.09 16.47
C ARG A 49 -8.80 14.87 15.66
N PHE A 50 -9.76 14.17 15.06
CA PHE A 50 -9.47 13.05 14.18
C PHE A 50 -8.71 13.52 12.93
N GLY A 51 -9.03 14.69 12.37
CA GLY A 51 -8.27 15.31 11.27
C GLY A 51 -6.80 15.56 11.64
N VAL A 52 -6.53 16.15 12.81
CA VAL A 52 -5.15 16.33 13.30
C VAL A 52 -4.43 14.98 13.48
N LEU A 53 -5.09 13.98 14.09
CA LEU A 53 -4.53 12.65 14.27
C LEU A 53 -4.15 12.00 12.92
N THR A 54 -4.97 12.16 11.90
CA THR A 54 -4.70 11.61 10.57
C THR A 54 -3.55 12.30 9.84
N LEU A 55 -3.32 13.62 10.07
CA LEU A 55 -2.12 14.32 9.59
C LEU A 55 -0.87 13.77 10.27
N ILE A 56 -0.88 13.61 11.60
CA ILE A 56 0.23 13.02 12.36
C ILE A 56 0.53 11.61 11.86
N TRP A 57 -0.51 10.82 11.64
CA TRP A 57 -0.35 9.45 11.10
C TRP A 57 0.22 9.43 9.68
N GLY A 58 -0.17 10.40 8.85
CA GLY A 58 0.44 10.66 7.55
C GLY A 58 1.94 10.92 7.70
N MET A 59 2.34 11.82 8.60
CA MET A 59 3.76 12.15 8.85
C MET A 59 4.58 10.95 9.36
N VAL A 60 3.99 10.07 10.18
CA VAL A 60 4.63 8.80 10.58
C VAL A 60 4.93 7.92 9.37
N ARG A 61 4.04 7.86 8.38
CA ARG A 61 4.32 7.16 7.10
C ARG A 61 5.42 7.84 6.31
N TYR A 62 5.44 9.17 6.27
CA TYR A 62 6.50 9.95 5.61
C TYR A 62 7.89 9.70 6.17
N SER A 63 8.01 9.39 7.47
CA SER A 63 9.32 9.10 8.08
C SER A 63 10.08 8.01 7.34
N SER A 64 9.37 7.06 6.71
CA SER A 64 9.98 6.00 5.89
C SER A 64 10.60 6.50 4.58
N TYR A 65 10.25 7.70 4.13
CA TYR A 65 10.82 8.32 2.93
C TYR A 65 11.90 9.36 3.27
N CYS A 66 11.97 9.79 4.53
CA CYS A 66 12.97 10.73 5.03
C CYS A 66 14.35 10.09 5.26
N ASP A 67 14.53 8.84 4.87
CA ASP A 67 15.79 8.12 4.94
C ASP A 67 16.73 8.42 3.74
N PHE A 68 16.31 9.28 2.84
CA PHE A 68 17.03 9.63 1.60
C PHE A 68 17.43 8.39 0.78
N GLY A 69 16.57 7.36 0.74
CA GLY A 69 16.81 6.12 -0.01
C GLY A 69 17.91 5.23 0.56
N ILE A 70 18.47 5.59 1.72
CA ILE A 70 19.59 4.85 2.35
C ILE A 70 19.11 3.47 2.82
N GLY A 71 17.87 3.34 3.29
CA GLY A 71 17.30 2.04 3.67
C GLY A 71 17.30 1.06 2.50
N THR A 72 16.90 1.50 1.32
CA THR A 72 16.92 0.70 0.09
C THR A 72 18.35 0.42 -0.38
N ALA A 73 19.23 1.43 -0.31
CA ALA A 73 20.65 1.26 -0.65
C ALA A 73 21.33 0.26 0.30
N LEU A 74 21.07 0.36 1.60
CA LEU A 74 21.57 -0.59 2.61
C LEU A 74 21.11 -2.02 2.29
N THR A 75 19.82 -2.22 2.00
CA THR A 75 19.27 -3.54 1.63
C THR A 75 20.04 -4.14 0.45
N LYS A 76 20.24 -3.35 -0.61
CA LYS A 76 20.96 -3.83 -1.80
C LYS A 76 22.42 -4.10 -1.53
N LEU A 77 23.13 -3.16 -0.91
CA LEU A 77 24.57 -3.31 -0.66
C LEU A 77 24.87 -4.47 0.31
N VAL A 78 24.02 -4.70 1.32
CA VAL A 78 24.14 -5.87 2.20
C VAL A 78 23.90 -7.16 1.40
N ALA A 79 22.88 -7.20 0.55
CA ALA A 79 22.62 -8.37 -0.30
C ALA A 79 23.78 -8.64 -1.28
N ASP A 80 24.36 -7.59 -1.88
CA ASP A 80 25.54 -7.71 -2.75
C ASP A 80 26.76 -8.26 -1.98
N ARG A 81 27.01 -7.81 -0.72
CA ARG A 81 28.10 -8.30 0.13
C ARG A 81 27.89 -9.75 0.56
N LEU A 82 26.66 -10.14 0.84
CA LEU A 82 26.31 -11.54 1.10
C LEU A 82 26.56 -12.41 -0.12
N GLY A 83 26.19 -11.93 -1.32
CA GLY A 83 26.42 -12.66 -2.57
C GLY A 83 27.90 -12.81 -2.95
N THR A 84 28.75 -11.86 -2.58
CA THR A 84 30.22 -11.91 -2.78
C THR A 84 30.99 -12.60 -1.66
N GLY A 85 30.33 -12.99 -0.56
CA GLY A 85 30.98 -13.64 0.59
C GLY A 85 31.72 -12.66 1.52
N ASP A 86 31.64 -11.34 1.30
CA ASP A 86 32.28 -10.32 2.13
C ASP A 86 31.42 -9.93 3.34
N SER A 87 31.21 -10.89 4.22
CA SER A 87 30.44 -10.64 5.46
C SER A 87 31.14 -9.72 6.45
N GLY A 88 32.46 -9.53 6.32
CA GLY A 88 33.27 -8.71 7.23
C GLY A 88 32.98 -7.20 7.15
N SER A 89 32.51 -6.71 6.00
CA SER A 89 32.18 -5.31 5.76
C SER A 89 30.72 -4.94 6.11
N ILE A 90 29.85 -5.92 6.36
CA ILE A 90 28.43 -5.68 6.68
C ILE A 90 28.24 -4.84 7.95
N PRO A 91 29.00 -5.06 9.07
CA PRO A 91 28.84 -4.22 10.27
C PRO A 91 29.16 -2.76 10.03
N SER A 92 30.24 -2.43 9.27
CA SER A 92 30.58 -1.04 8.98
C SER A 92 29.52 -0.37 8.10
N LEU A 93 29.01 -1.07 7.09
CA LEU A 93 27.93 -0.60 6.23
C LEU A 93 26.65 -0.35 7.03
N PHE A 94 26.26 -1.26 7.92
CA PHE A 94 25.07 -1.16 8.74
C PHE A 94 25.14 0.06 9.68
N TRP A 95 26.20 0.15 10.50
CA TRP A 95 26.34 1.21 11.49
C TRP A 95 26.48 2.59 10.86
N THR A 96 27.23 2.70 9.77
CA THR A 96 27.38 3.96 9.04
C THR A 96 26.05 4.41 8.43
N SER A 97 25.27 3.49 7.86
CA SER A 97 23.94 3.79 7.33
C SER A 97 22.97 4.23 8.41
N LEU A 98 22.94 3.52 9.57
CA LEU A 98 22.08 3.90 10.69
C LEU A 98 22.44 5.27 11.28
N ALA A 99 23.72 5.56 11.44
CA ALA A 99 24.18 6.86 11.93
C ALA A 99 23.76 7.99 10.98
N PHE A 100 23.91 7.79 9.69
CA PHE A 100 23.47 8.76 8.69
C PHE A 100 21.95 8.92 8.66
N MET A 101 21.18 7.83 8.76
CA MET A 101 19.72 7.88 8.85
C MET A 101 19.25 8.58 10.13
N PHE A 102 19.94 8.36 11.26
CA PHE A 102 19.66 9.07 12.52
C PHE A 102 19.90 10.57 12.37
N LEU A 103 21.01 10.96 11.75
CA LEU A 103 21.32 12.37 11.48
C LEU A 103 20.30 13.00 10.53
N ALA A 104 19.94 12.31 9.46
CA ALA A 104 18.91 12.74 8.53
C ALA A 104 17.55 12.92 9.23
N GLY A 105 17.14 11.93 10.03
CA GLY A 105 15.93 11.99 10.85
C GLY A 105 15.95 13.12 11.87
N THR A 106 17.11 13.41 12.47
CA THR A 106 17.29 14.55 13.37
C THR A 106 17.16 15.89 12.65
N SER A 107 17.69 15.99 11.43
CA SER A 107 17.54 17.19 10.60
C SER A 107 16.07 17.44 10.24
N VAL A 108 15.35 16.40 9.82
CA VAL A 108 13.91 16.49 9.55
C VAL A 108 13.13 16.83 10.82
N SER A 109 13.49 16.22 11.97
CA SER A 109 12.92 16.52 13.28
C SER A 109 13.05 18.01 13.62
N ALA A 110 14.26 18.57 13.46
CA ALA A 110 14.51 19.99 13.71
C ALA A 110 13.69 20.89 12.79
N ILE A 111 13.59 20.56 11.51
CA ILE A 111 12.76 21.30 10.54
C ILE A 111 11.29 21.27 10.95
N VAL A 112 10.75 20.09 11.27
CA VAL A 112 9.36 19.95 11.72
C VAL A 112 9.11 20.70 13.00
N ALA A 113 10.01 20.63 13.98
CA ALA A 113 9.90 21.36 15.24
C ALA A 113 9.92 22.88 15.06
N LEU A 114 10.79 23.40 14.20
CA LEU A 114 10.89 24.83 13.89
C LEU A 114 9.66 25.34 13.13
N LEU A 115 9.14 24.54 12.22
CA LEU A 115 7.95 24.91 11.42
C LEU A 115 6.64 24.68 12.17
N CYS A 116 6.64 23.90 13.25
CA CYS A 116 5.44 23.49 13.97
C CYS A 116 4.53 24.64 14.39
N PRO A 117 4.99 25.73 15.05
CA PRO A 117 4.12 26.82 15.43
C PRO A 117 3.47 27.49 14.21
N TRP A 118 4.28 27.79 13.20
CA TRP A 118 3.78 28.38 11.96
C TRP A 118 2.79 27.47 11.24
N LEU A 119 3.04 26.17 11.20
CA LEU A 119 2.17 25.18 10.57
C LEU A 119 0.81 25.10 11.26
N VAL A 120 0.80 25.08 12.60
CA VAL A 120 -0.42 24.92 13.40
C VAL A 120 -1.24 26.23 13.45
N GLU A 121 -0.58 27.37 13.57
CA GLU A 121 -1.25 28.65 13.77
C GLU A 121 -1.66 29.33 12.47
N HIS A 122 -0.87 29.18 11.39
CA HIS A 122 -1.05 29.94 10.17
C HIS A 122 -1.31 29.06 8.94
N ALA A 123 -0.65 27.92 8.80
CA ALA A 123 -0.74 27.11 7.60
C ALA A 123 -1.96 26.19 7.61
N LEU A 124 -2.22 25.50 8.71
CA LEU A 124 -3.37 24.60 8.87
C LEU A 124 -4.52 25.33 9.55
N LYS A 125 -5.73 25.16 9.04
CA LYS A 125 -6.93 25.76 9.64
C LYS A 125 -7.38 24.95 10.87
N ILE A 126 -6.51 24.88 11.89
CA ILE A 126 -6.81 24.21 13.16
C ILE A 126 -7.57 25.18 14.06
N PRO A 127 -8.73 24.76 14.64
CA PRO A 127 -9.46 25.59 15.60
C PRO A 127 -8.56 26.05 16.75
N ILE A 128 -8.70 27.29 17.19
CA ILE A 128 -7.87 27.90 18.25
C ILE A 128 -7.82 27.04 19.51
N THR A 129 -8.96 26.41 19.86
CA THR A 129 -9.09 25.52 21.01
C THR A 129 -8.23 24.25 20.92
N LEU A 130 -7.82 23.85 19.70
CA LEU A 130 -7.01 22.64 19.45
C LEU A 130 -5.55 22.96 19.11
N GLN A 131 -5.19 24.22 18.86
CA GLN A 131 -3.84 24.59 18.43
C GLN A 131 -2.78 24.18 19.43
N HIS A 132 -2.99 24.42 20.72
CA HIS A 132 -2.04 24.01 21.75
C HIS A 132 -1.86 22.49 21.80
N GLU A 133 -2.96 21.72 21.76
CA GLU A 133 -2.92 20.26 21.79
C GLU A 133 -2.23 19.71 20.52
N ALA A 134 -2.54 20.28 19.34
CA ALA A 134 -1.89 19.93 18.09
C ALA A 134 -0.39 20.23 18.09
N THR A 135 0.03 21.40 18.58
CA THR A 135 1.45 21.80 18.69
C THR A 135 2.22 20.79 19.53
N VAL A 136 1.71 20.41 20.69
CA VAL A 136 2.34 19.39 21.55
C VAL A 136 2.46 18.05 20.82
N CYS A 137 1.41 17.64 20.09
CA CYS A 137 1.42 16.41 19.29
C CYS A 137 2.50 16.43 18.19
N PHE A 138 2.65 17.55 17.49
CA PHE A 138 3.70 17.70 16.47
C PHE A 138 5.12 17.71 17.07
N TYR A 139 5.31 18.28 18.26
CA TYR A 139 6.61 18.18 18.97
C TYR A 139 6.94 16.76 19.40
N ILE A 140 5.94 15.99 19.90
CA ILE A 140 6.14 14.57 20.24
C ILE A 140 6.52 13.76 19.00
N LEU A 141 5.83 13.98 17.89
CA LEU A 141 6.15 13.36 16.61
C LEU A 141 7.58 13.71 16.16
N SER A 142 7.93 15.00 16.20
CA SER A 142 9.25 15.51 15.83
C SER A 142 10.35 14.81 16.63
N LEU A 143 10.22 14.71 17.95
CA LEU A 143 11.18 14.03 18.84
C LEU A 143 11.37 12.54 18.46
N CYS A 144 10.34 11.89 17.96
CA CYS A 144 10.40 10.47 17.59
C CYS A 144 10.92 10.23 16.15
N MET A 145 10.94 11.26 15.29
CA MET A 145 11.33 11.14 13.88
C MET A 145 12.67 10.42 13.62
N PRO A 146 13.77 10.71 14.35
CA PRO A 146 15.05 10.02 14.12
C PRO A 146 14.93 8.51 14.26
N PHE A 147 14.17 8.03 15.24
CA PHE A 147 13.97 6.61 15.51
C PHE A 147 13.06 5.95 14.47
N LEU A 148 12.04 6.68 13.98
CA LEU A 148 11.16 6.21 12.92
C LEU A 148 11.94 6.01 11.61
N VAL A 149 12.84 6.94 11.27
CA VAL A 149 13.72 6.85 10.08
C VAL A 149 14.67 5.65 10.21
N VAL A 150 15.34 5.50 11.35
CA VAL A 150 16.25 4.38 11.63
C VAL A 150 15.54 3.02 11.51
N THR A 151 14.26 2.94 11.93
CA THR A 151 13.47 1.71 11.81
C THR A 151 13.42 1.22 10.35
N GLY A 152 13.38 2.13 9.37
CA GLY A 152 13.45 1.78 7.94
C GLY A 152 14.72 1.04 7.57
N GLY A 153 15.88 1.53 8.02
CA GLY A 153 17.18 0.90 7.78
C GLY A 153 17.34 -0.47 8.45
N VAL A 154 16.88 -0.57 9.70
CA VAL A 154 16.93 -1.85 10.43
C VAL A 154 16.09 -2.92 9.71
N ARG A 155 14.88 -2.56 9.25
CA ARG A 155 14.04 -3.46 8.43
C ARG A 155 14.71 -3.79 7.09
N GLY A 156 15.37 -2.80 6.47
CA GLY A 156 16.12 -3.00 5.23
C GLY A 156 17.24 -4.03 5.38
N ALA A 157 17.98 -3.99 6.50
CA ALA A 157 19.00 -4.99 6.80
C ALA A 157 18.39 -6.39 6.96
N LEU A 158 17.30 -6.55 7.73
CA LEU A 158 16.59 -7.83 7.85
C LEU A 158 16.06 -8.34 6.50
N ALA A 159 15.58 -7.45 5.64
CA ALA A 159 15.11 -7.80 4.30
C ALA A 159 16.26 -8.31 3.41
N ALA A 160 17.47 -7.74 3.51
CA ALA A 160 18.64 -8.23 2.79
C ALA A 160 19.01 -9.68 3.17
N PHE A 161 18.81 -10.04 4.43
CA PHE A 161 18.94 -11.42 4.93
C PHE A 161 17.69 -12.29 4.70
N GLN A 162 16.71 -11.78 3.92
CA GLN A 162 15.44 -12.45 3.62
C GLN A 162 14.61 -12.86 4.86
N ARG A 163 14.82 -12.21 6.01
CA ARG A 163 14.13 -12.48 7.27
C ARG A 163 12.78 -11.75 7.33
N PHE A 164 11.93 -11.98 6.33
CA PHE A 164 10.57 -11.43 6.26
C PHE A 164 9.66 -11.94 7.38
N ASP A 165 9.95 -13.14 7.91
CA ASP A 165 9.33 -13.70 9.12
C ASP A 165 9.49 -12.75 10.32
N ALA A 166 10.71 -12.30 10.60
CA ALA A 166 11.03 -11.40 11.68
C ALA A 166 10.39 -10.01 11.46
N ILE A 167 10.41 -9.50 10.21
CA ILE A 167 9.80 -8.22 9.86
C ILE A 167 8.30 -8.25 10.14
N ASN A 168 7.59 -9.27 9.67
CA ASN A 168 6.14 -9.36 9.82
C ASN A 168 5.70 -9.71 11.23
N ALA A 169 6.50 -10.50 11.97
CA ALA A 169 6.25 -10.81 13.39
C ALA A 169 6.25 -9.56 14.30
N VAL A 170 6.97 -8.50 13.92
CA VAL A 170 6.96 -7.24 14.66
C VAL A 170 5.94 -6.27 14.07
N ARG A 171 5.88 -6.13 12.74
CA ARG A 171 5.00 -5.17 12.06
C ARG A 171 3.53 -5.37 12.41
N GLY A 172 3.04 -6.61 12.30
CA GLY A 172 1.63 -6.91 12.55
C GLY A 172 1.17 -6.50 13.97
N PRO A 173 1.82 -6.99 15.04
CA PRO A 173 1.51 -6.56 16.40
C PRO A 173 1.65 -5.05 16.63
N VAL A 174 2.70 -4.40 16.13
CA VAL A 174 2.90 -2.95 16.28
C VAL A 174 1.75 -2.16 15.62
N ASP A 175 1.33 -2.55 14.44
CA ASP A 175 0.22 -1.89 13.75
C ASP A 175 -1.12 -2.13 14.47
N VAL A 176 -1.40 -3.35 14.94
CA VAL A 176 -2.59 -3.69 15.73
C VAL A 176 -2.61 -2.93 17.06
N LEU A 177 -1.50 -2.93 17.81
CA LEU A 177 -1.38 -2.23 19.08
C LEU A 177 -1.49 -0.71 18.91
N SER A 178 -1.05 -0.16 17.78
CA SER A 178 -1.24 1.25 17.46
C SER A 178 -2.73 1.60 17.40
N TYR A 179 -3.56 0.80 16.72
CA TYR A 179 -5.02 1.03 16.67
C TYR A 179 -5.70 0.77 18.02
N LEU A 180 -5.35 -0.33 18.70
CA LEU A 180 -5.88 -0.65 20.02
C LEU A 180 -5.59 0.45 21.03
N GLY A 181 -4.35 0.94 21.08
CA GLY A 181 -3.97 2.03 21.96
C GLY A 181 -4.79 3.29 21.70
N LEU A 182 -4.97 3.65 20.42
CA LEU A 182 -5.81 4.79 20.06
C LEU A 182 -7.26 4.62 20.51
N ILE A 183 -7.86 3.44 20.32
CA ILE A 183 -9.23 3.13 20.79
C ILE A 183 -9.33 3.29 22.31
N LEU A 184 -8.41 2.65 23.04
CA LEU A 184 -8.42 2.68 24.50
C LEU A 184 -8.31 4.12 25.02
N PHE A 185 -7.35 4.91 24.54
CA PHE A 185 -7.21 6.30 24.97
C PHE A 185 -8.35 7.20 24.51
N ALA A 186 -8.99 6.92 23.36
CA ALA A 186 -10.20 7.61 22.95
C ALA A 186 -11.35 7.41 23.91
N MET A 187 -11.49 6.20 24.45
CA MET A 187 -12.58 5.86 25.39
C MET A 187 -12.35 6.38 26.81
N PHE A 188 -11.08 6.45 27.26
CA PHE A 188 -10.78 6.80 28.66
C PHE A 188 -10.43 8.29 28.87
N SER A 189 -9.68 8.92 27.99
CA SER A 189 -9.17 10.27 28.23
C SER A 189 -9.67 11.33 27.24
N GLY A 190 -10.03 10.93 26.01
CA GLY A 190 -10.41 11.85 24.93
C GLY A 190 -9.30 12.84 24.53
N SER A 191 -8.09 12.77 25.12
CA SER A 191 -6.97 13.66 24.85
C SER A 191 -6.15 13.17 23.66
N LEU A 192 -6.04 14.00 22.63
CA LEU A 192 -5.22 13.73 21.45
C LEU A 192 -3.73 13.55 21.80
N THR A 193 -3.24 14.31 22.77
CA THR A 193 -1.83 14.24 23.21
C THR A 193 -1.46 12.84 23.69
N TRP A 194 -2.27 12.26 24.61
CA TRP A 194 -1.98 10.92 25.13
C TRP A 194 -2.08 9.83 24.07
N MET A 195 -2.99 9.99 23.09
CA MET A 195 -3.07 9.09 21.95
C MET A 195 -1.81 9.11 21.11
N VAL A 196 -1.27 10.30 20.82
CA VAL A 196 -0.02 10.46 20.08
C VAL A 196 1.17 9.93 20.86
N VAL A 197 1.25 10.19 22.18
CA VAL A 197 2.28 9.58 23.06
C VAL A 197 2.24 8.05 22.95
N MET A 198 1.06 7.45 23.08
CA MET A 198 0.88 6.00 22.98
C MET A 198 1.28 5.47 21.60
N LEU A 199 0.86 6.14 20.53
CA LEU A 199 1.22 5.79 19.16
C LEU A 199 2.75 5.78 18.98
N MET A 200 3.42 6.83 19.46
CA MET A 200 4.89 6.94 19.39
C MET A 200 5.59 5.91 20.27
N ALA A 201 5.09 5.65 21.48
CA ALA A 201 5.64 4.63 22.37
C ALA A 201 5.60 3.24 21.73
N VAL A 202 4.48 2.85 21.11
CA VAL A 202 4.37 1.57 20.40
C VAL A 202 5.36 1.49 19.24
N ARG A 203 5.55 2.59 18.48
CA ARG A 203 6.52 2.64 17.38
C ARG A 203 7.96 2.54 17.88
N LEU A 204 8.30 3.21 18.98
CA LEU A 204 9.64 3.13 19.60
C LEU A 204 9.93 1.73 20.14
N VAL A 205 8.94 1.09 20.80
CA VAL A 205 9.07 -0.31 21.23
C VAL A 205 9.27 -1.23 20.02
N GLY A 206 8.53 -1.01 18.94
CA GLY A 206 8.73 -1.73 17.68
C GLY A 206 10.15 -1.55 17.13
N CYS A 207 10.69 -0.34 17.14
CA CYS A 207 12.07 -0.04 16.74
C CYS A 207 13.08 -0.82 17.58
N LEU A 208 12.91 -0.83 18.90
CA LEU A 208 13.78 -1.58 19.82
C LEU A 208 13.72 -3.09 19.56
N ILE A 209 12.53 -3.64 19.33
CA ILE A 209 12.39 -5.07 19.02
C ILE A 209 13.07 -5.39 17.69
N TYR A 210 12.93 -4.56 16.65
CA TYR A 210 13.65 -4.73 15.40
C TYR A 210 15.17 -4.71 15.59
N LEU A 211 15.68 -3.77 16.36
CA LEU A 211 17.12 -3.70 16.70
C LEU A 211 17.59 -4.98 17.40
N ILE A 212 16.89 -5.43 18.44
CA ILE A 212 17.22 -6.64 19.19
C ILE A 212 17.23 -7.87 18.25
N LEU A 213 16.21 -8.01 17.40
CA LEU A 213 16.14 -9.09 16.44
C LEU A 213 17.29 -9.04 15.42
N THR A 214 17.62 -7.86 14.93
CA THR A 214 18.73 -7.67 13.98
C THR A 214 20.06 -8.09 14.60
N PHE A 215 20.33 -7.71 15.85
CA PHE A 215 21.53 -8.14 16.58
C PHE A 215 21.58 -9.65 16.83
N ARG A 216 20.42 -10.29 17.05
CA ARG A 216 20.35 -11.73 17.26
C ARG A 216 20.48 -12.55 15.98
N LEU A 217 19.97 -12.01 14.87
CA LEU A 217 19.84 -12.74 13.61
C LEU A 217 21.00 -12.52 12.64
N ILE A 218 21.72 -11.39 12.79
CA ILE A 218 22.84 -11.05 11.91
C ILE A 218 24.14 -11.12 12.69
N PRO A 219 25.01 -12.12 12.40
CA PRO A 219 26.29 -12.28 13.10
C PRO A 219 27.21 -11.07 12.89
N GLY A 220 27.97 -10.71 13.90
CA GLY A 220 29.03 -9.70 13.81
C GLY A 220 28.60 -8.25 13.96
N LEU A 221 27.30 -7.93 14.00
CA LEU A 221 26.80 -6.55 14.18
C LEU A 221 27.11 -5.95 15.57
N SER A 222 27.48 -6.76 16.55
CA SER A 222 27.92 -6.31 17.86
C SER A 222 29.19 -5.44 17.81
N LYS A 223 29.98 -5.53 16.74
CA LYS A 223 31.16 -4.70 16.52
C LYS A 223 30.75 -3.40 15.84
N ILE A 224 30.62 -2.33 16.62
CA ILE A 224 30.32 -0.99 16.09
C ILE A 224 31.55 -0.51 15.30
N ARG A 225 31.37 -0.33 13.99
CA ARG A 225 32.41 0.19 13.09
C ARG A 225 31.78 1.22 12.17
N PHE A 226 32.38 2.40 12.11
CA PHE A 226 32.00 3.46 11.20
C PHE A 226 33.05 3.57 10.09
N GLU A 227 32.58 3.66 8.87
CA GLU A 227 33.43 3.77 7.68
C GLU A 227 32.88 4.86 6.75
N LEU A 228 33.50 6.03 6.80
CA LEU A 228 33.05 7.20 6.03
C LEU A 228 33.17 6.99 4.51
N THR A 229 34.02 6.10 4.07
CA THR A 229 34.20 5.73 2.65
C THR A 229 32.96 5.09 2.03
N VAL A 230 32.06 4.56 2.86
CA VAL A 230 30.78 3.98 2.44
C VAL A 230 29.74 5.05 2.10
N ILE A 231 29.83 6.25 2.68
CA ILE A 231 28.84 7.32 2.51
C ILE A 231 28.66 7.74 1.04
N PRO A 232 29.71 8.00 0.24
CA PRO A 232 29.52 8.33 -1.17
C PRO A 232 28.79 7.25 -1.96
N VAL A 233 29.07 5.98 -1.68
CA VAL A 233 28.40 4.83 -2.32
C VAL A 233 26.92 4.77 -1.93
N LEU A 234 26.61 4.99 -0.65
CA LEU A 234 25.22 5.07 -0.16
C LEU A 234 24.46 6.22 -0.81
N LEU A 235 25.07 7.40 -0.91
CA LEU A 235 24.45 8.59 -1.51
C LEU A 235 24.32 8.48 -3.02
N GLN A 236 25.29 7.92 -3.71
CA GLN A 236 25.22 7.71 -5.17
C GLN A 236 24.08 6.75 -5.52
N PHE A 237 23.92 5.67 -4.74
CA PHE A 237 22.86 4.70 -4.96
C PHE A 237 21.51 5.20 -4.38
N GLY A 238 21.51 5.74 -3.17
CA GLY A 238 20.34 6.30 -2.49
C GLY A 238 19.82 7.57 -3.15
N GLY A 239 20.67 8.42 -3.70
CA GLY A 239 20.29 9.74 -4.22
C GLY A 239 19.26 9.70 -5.34
N TRP A 240 19.38 8.76 -6.27
CA TRP A 240 18.36 8.57 -7.31
C TRP A 240 17.06 7.98 -6.75
N MET A 241 17.18 7.05 -5.80
CA MET A 241 16.01 6.51 -5.08
C MET A 241 15.33 7.58 -4.22
N THR A 242 16.09 8.53 -3.66
CA THR A 242 15.55 9.67 -2.91
C THR A 242 14.60 10.51 -3.75
N ILE A 243 14.97 10.83 -4.99
CA ILE A 243 14.11 11.61 -5.89
C ILE A 243 12.78 10.87 -6.08
N THR A 244 12.82 9.58 -6.40
CA THR A 244 11.61 8.76 -6.57
C THR A 244 10.81 8.64 -5.28
N ASN A 245 11.47 8.44 -4.13
CA ASN A 245 10.85 8.31 -2.82
C ASN A 245 10.23 9.62 -2.33
N LEU A 246 10.73 10.79 -2.75
CA LEU A 246 10.12 12.09 -2.45
C LEU A 246 8.94 12.43 -3.37
N ILE A 247 9.02 12.05 -4.63
CA ILE A 247 7.96 12.33 -5.62
C ILE A 247 6.68 11.58 -5.27
N ASN A 248 6.77 10.30 -4.94
CA ASN A 248 5.58 9.49 -4.65
C ASN A 248 4.72 10.04 -3.49
N PRO A 249 5.28 10.38 -2.31
CA PRO A 249 4.52 11.03 -1.24
C PRO A 249 3.96 12.40 -1.63
N LEU A 250 4.72 13.19 -2.39
CA LEU A 250 4.22 14.48 -2.87
C LEU A 250 2.99 14.32 -3.76
N LEU A 251 2.91 13.25 -4.54
CA LEU A 251 1.74 12.95 -5.36
C LEU A 251 0.58 12.31 -4.60
N SER A 252 0.86 11.54 -3.53
CA SER A 252 -0.16 10.69 -2.88
C SER A 252 -0.70 11.25 -1.57
N ASP A 253 0.04 12.14 -0.93
CA ASP A 253 -0.29 12.56 0.45
C ASP A 253 -0.27 14.09 0.66
N SER A 254 0.28 14.88 -0.28
CA SER A 254 0.27 16.35 -0.20
C SER A 254 -1.14 16.92 -0.14
N GLU A 255 -2.10 16.19 -0.72
CA GLU A 255 -3.52 16.58 -0.73
C GLU A 255 -4.05 16.80 0.69
N ARG A 256 -3.64 15.98 1.66
CA ARG A 256 -4.08 16.09 3.08
C ARG A 256 -3.65 17.41 3.71
N PHE A 257 -2.40 17.82 3.46
CA PHE A 257 -1.89 19.10 3.95
C PHE A 257 -2.56 20.27 3.25
N LEU A 258 -2.77 20.18 1.93
CA LEU A 258 -3.48 21.19 1.17
C LEU A 258 -4.95 21.31 1.62
N ILE A 259 -5.64 20.20 1.91
CA ILE A 259 -6.99 20.23 2.47
C ILE A 259 -6.98 20.92 3.82
N GLY A 260 -6.06 20.58 4.72
CA GLY A 260 -5.94 21.18 6.04
C GLY A 260 -5.64 22.66 5.99
N ALA A 261 -4.84 23.10 5.00
CA ALA A 261 -4.47 24.50 4.81
C ALA A 261 -5.55 25.33 4.11
N LEU A 262 -6.19 24.79 3.08
CA LEU A 262 -7.09 25.55 2.21
C LEU A 262 -8.56 25.41 2.59
N VAL A 263 -8.98 24.25 3.07
CA VAL A 263 -10.38 23.94 3.39
C VAL A 263 -10.62 23.99 4.89
N SER A 264 -10.37 22.87 5.58
CA SER A 264 -10.44 22.78 7.04
C SER A 264 -9.80 21.48 7.55
N ILE A 265 -9.54 21.42 8.85
CA ILE A 265 -8.98 20.21 9.47
C ILE A 265 -10.01 19.06 9.52
N GLU A 266 -11.30 19.36 9.62
CA GLU A 266 -12.38 18.36 9.55
C GLU A 266 -12.45 17.74 8.15
N ALA A 267 -12.23 18.56 7.09
CA ALA A 267 -12.21 18.07 5.72
C ALA A 267 -11.09 17.05 5.49
N VAL A 268 -9.96 17.17 6.22
CA VAL A 268 -8.90 16.14 6.22
C VAL A 268 -9.44 14.81 6.75
N ALA A 269 -10.26 14.84 7.80
CA ALA A 269 -10.88 13.63 8.35
C ALA A 269 -11.79 12.94 7.32
N TYR A 270 -12.65 13.70 6.63
CA TYR A 270 -13.56 13.16 5.60
C TYR A 270 -12.81 12.53 4.43
N TYR A 271 -11.79 13.22 3.93
CA TYR A 271 -10.93 12.73 2.85
C TYR A 271 -10.17 11.47 3.27
N ASN A 272 -9.54 11.51 4.43
CA ASN A 272 -8.66 10.45 4.90
C ASN A 272 -9.43 9.15 5.22
N THR A 273 -10.63 9.26 5.78
CA THR A 273 -11.52 8.12 6.03
C THR A 273 -11.85 7.40 4.72
N SER A 274 -12.21 8.15 3.69
CA SER A 274 -12.45 7.58 2.36
C SER A 274 -11.20 6.93 1.78
N LEU A 275 -10.07 7.63 1.85
CA LEU A 275 -8.80 7.16 1.29
C LEU A 275 -8.30 5.90 2.00
N GLU A 276 -8.54 5.76 3.31
CA GLU A 276 -8.13 4.57 4.08
C GLU A 276 -8.85 3.31 3.58
N VAL A 277 -10.14 3.38 3.27
CA VAL A 277 -10.89 2.27 2.67
C VAL A 277 -10.28 1.86 1.33
N PHE A 278 -10.06 2.83 0.45
CA PHE A 278 -9.55 2.55 -0.90
C PHE A 278 -8.08 2.17 -0.92
N SER A 279 -7.27 2.63 0.05
CA SER A 279 -5.88 2.19 0.21
C SER A 279 -5.76 0.70 0.52
N LYS A 280 -6.74 0.12 1.23
CA LYS A 280 -6.78 -1.33 1.48
C LYS A 280 -7.15 -2.11 0.22
N LEU A 281 -8.08 -1.58 -0.58
CA LEU A 281 -8.45 -2.19 -1.85
C LEU A 281 -7.26 -2.17 -2.85
N TRP A 282 -6.47 -1.11 -2.84
CA TRP A 282 -5.25 -0.97 -3.64
C TRP A 282 -4.18 -2.04 -3.35
N GLN A 283 -4.19 -2.64 -2.17
CA GLN A 283 -3.25 -3.72 -1.84
C GLN A 283 -3.48 -4.99 -2.69
N ILE A 284 -4.67 -5.17 -3.27
CA ILE A 284 -4.98 -6.35 -4.11
C ILE A 284 -4.10 -6.39 -5.36
N PRO A 285 -4.02 -5.35 -6.21
CA PRO A 285 -3.07 -5.32 -7.33
C PRO A 285 -1.62 -5.48 -6.90
N LEU A 286 -1.19 -4.82 -5.82
CA LEU A 286 0.19 -4.89 -5.32
C LEU A 286 0.64 -6.30 -4.93
N MET A 287 -0.26 -7.15 -4.41
CA MET A 287 0.07 -8.55 -4.11
C MET A 287 0.43 -9.36 -5.35
N LEU A 288 -0.08 -8.96 -6.51
CA LEU A 288 0.11 -9.64 -7.78
C LEU A 288 1.31 -9.09 -8.56
N GLU A 289 1.80 -7.90 -8.19
CA GLU A 289 2.88 -7.18 -8.85
C GLU A 289 4.13 -8.04 -9.05
N ALA A 290 4.60 -8.69 -7.99
CA ALA A 290 5.83 -9.51 -8.05
C ALA A 290 5.73 -10.69 -9.04
N VAL A 291 4.54 -11.29 -9.15
CA VAL A 291 4.30 -12.42 -10.05
C VAL A 291 4.32 -11.95 -11.50
N TRP A 292 3.59 -10.87 -11.80
CA TRP A 292 3.51 -10.31 -13.16
C TRP A 292 4.83 -9.70 -13.60
N PHE A 293 5.53 -8.99 -12.70
CA PHE A 293 6.85 -8.43 -12.97
C PHE A 293 7.85 -9.53 -13.38
N SER A 294 7.90 -10.62 -12.61
CA SER A 294 8.77 -11.76 -12.92
C SER A 294 8.44 -12.39 -14.28
N ALA A 295 7.14 -12.54 -14.59
CA ALA A 295 6.69 -13.09 -15.85
C ALA A 295 7.05 -12.19 -17.05
N PHE A 296 6.86 -10.86 -16.93
CA PHE A 296 7.28 -9.89 -17.96
C PHE A 296 8.79 -9.87 -18.13
N ALA A 297 9.56 -9.85 -17.04
CA ALA A 297 11.04 -9.85 -17.12
C ALA A 297 11.55 -11.09 -17.84
N HIS A 298 10.98 -12.26 -17.54
CA HIS A 298 11.33 -13.51 -18.22
C HIS A 298 10.96 -13.48 -19.71
N GLY A 299 9.74 -13.07 -20.06
CA GLY A 299 9.30 -12.97 -21.45
C GLY A 299 10.14 -11.99 -22.28
N LEU A 300 10.44 -10.80 -21.71
CA LEU A 300 11.30 -9.80 -22.38
C LEU A 300 12.75 -10.28 -22.53
N ALA A 301 13.28 -11.05 -21.58
CA ALA A 301 14.62 -11.63 -21.69
C ALA A 301 14.70 -12.67 -22.82
N GLN A 302 13.63 -13.43 -23.06
CA GLN A 302 13.58 -14.38 -24.17
C GLN A 302 13.58 -13.66 -25.54
N LEU A 303 12.86 -12.53 -25.66
CA LEU A 303 12.86 -11.72 -26.89
C LEU A 303 14.23 -11.10 -27.23
N ARG A 304 15.09 -10.90 -26.24
CA ARG A 304 16.45 -10.32 -26.43
C ARG A 304 17.52 -11.36 -26.77
N ARG A 305 17.23 -12.66 -26.68
CA ARG A 305 18.19 -13.70 -27.07
C ARG A 305 18.31 -13.73 -28.59
N PRO A 306 19.54 -13.68 -29.16
CA PRO A 306 19.72 -13.89 -30.59
C PRO A 306 19.17 -15.26 -30.96
N MET A 307 18.32 -15.33 -32.00
CA MET A 307 17.74 -16.57 -32.49
C MET A 307 18.87 -17.55 -32.84
N ARG A 308 18.97 -18.64 -32.12
CA ARG A 308 19.97 -19.68 -32.35
C ARG A 308 19.52 -20.71 -33.38
N GLU A 309 18.20 -20.86 -33.57
CA GLU A 309 17.62 -21.66 -34.68
C GLU A 309 16.18 -21.18 -34.99
N PRO A 310 15.76 -21.19 -36.29
CA PRO A 310 14.44 -20.72 -36.71
C PRO A 310 13.28 -21.69 -36.43
N THR A 311 13.51 -22.77 -35.71
CA THR A 311 12.56 -23.88 -35.59
C THR A 311 11.75 -23.94 -34.29
N GLU A 312 12.06 -23.11 -33.27
CA GLU A 312 11.19 -23.02 -32.10
C GLU A 312 10.18 -21.88 -32.26
N PRO A 313 8.86 -22.16 -32.26
CA PRO A 313 7.87 -21.10 -32.25
C PRO A 313 8.07 -20.27 -30.98
N MET A 314 8.21 -18.97 -31.15
CA MET A 314 8.32 -17.98 -30.08
C MET A 314 7.02 -17.97 -29.27
N ASN A 315 6.92 -18.90 -28.30
CA ASN A 315 5.68 -19.28 -27.61
C ASN A 315 5.34 -18.42 -26.40
N PHE A 316 5.89 -17.19 -26.27
CA PHE A 316 5.53 -16.32 -25.15
C PHE A 316 5.03 -14.96 -25.68
N PRO A 317 3.75 -14.85 -26.11
CA PRO A 317 3.20 -13.57 -26.51
C PRO A 317 3.03 -12.69 -25.26
N ILE A 318 3.92 -11.71 -25.10
CA ILE A 318 3.90 -10.73 -24.00
C ILE A 318 2.54 -10.02 -23.95
N GLY A 319 1.94 -9.73 -25.11
CA GLY A 319 0.61 -9.14 -25.20
C GLY A 319 -0.47 -9.97 -24.54
N ARG A 320 -0.47 -11.30 -24.72
CA ARG A 320 -1.43 -12.18 -24.01
C ARG A 320 -1.21 -12.14 -22.49
N LEU A 321 0.04 -12.10 -22.05
CA LEU A 321 0.36 -11.99 -20.63
C LEU A 321 -0.14 -10.65 -20.07
N PHE A 322 0.07 -9.58 -20.83
CA PHE A 322 -0.39 -8.24 -20.48
C PHE A 322 -1.93 -8.16 -20.39
N GLU A 323 -2.63 -8.65 -21.40
CA GLU A 323 -4.10 -8.71 -21.42
C GLU A 323 -4.66 -9.55 -20.27
N ARG A 324 -4.06 -10.72 -19.98
CA ARG A 324 -4.44 -11.55 -18.83
C ARG A 324 -4.31 -10.81 -17.51
N GLY A 325 -3.20 -10.06 -17.33
CA GLY A 325 -2.98 -9.26 -16.14
C GLY A 325 -4.04 -8.17 -15.95
N ASP A 326 -4.33 -7.44 -17.02
CA ASP A 326 -5.38 -6.41 -17.04
C ASP A 326 -6.76 -6.99 -16.71
N VAL A 327 -7.15 -8.07 -17.38
CA VAL A 327 -8.44 -8.73 -17.15
C VAL A 327 -8.54 -9.22 -15.71
N PHE A 328 -7.46 -9.77 -15.16
CA PHE A 328 -7.45 -10.30 -13.80
C PHE A 328 -7.60 -9.20 -12.75
N ILE A 329 -6.84 -8.11 -12.87
CA ILE A 329 -6.96 -6.94 -11.98
C ILE A 329 -8.36 -6.33 -12.11
N PHE A 330 -8.84 -6.15 -13.33
CA PHE A 330 -10.16 -5.59 -13.57
C PHE A 330 -11.28 -6.47 -13.01
N ALA A 331 -11.19 -7.79 -13.17
CA ALA A 331 -12.16 -8.74 -12.64
C ALA A 331 -12.26 -8.71 -11.11
N LEU A 332 -11.18 -8.37 -10.41
CA LEU A 332 -11.16 -8.22 -8.95
C LEU A 332 -11.61 -6.82 -8.50
N MET A 333 -11.10 -5.77 -9.16
CA MET A 333 -11.30 -4.39 -8.72
C MET A 333 -12.68 -3.85 -9.05
N PHE A 334 -13.22 -4.13 -10.25
CA PHE A 334 -14.50 -3.56 -10.69
C PHE A 334 -15.67 -3.95 -9.79
N PRO A 335 -15.91 -5.24 -9.44
CA PRO A 335 -16.98 -5.62 -8.54
C PRO A 335 -16.86 -4.99 -7.15
N ALA A 336 -15.65 -4.97 -6.59
CA ALA A 336 -15.40 -4.40 -5.26
C ALA A 336 -15.68 -2.90 -5.25
N VAL A 337 -15.16 -2.16 -6.24
CA VAL A 337 -15.39 -0.72 -6.35
C VAL A 337 -16.85 -0.39 -6.63
N LEU A 338 -17.52 -1.16 -7.51
CA LEU A 338 -18.93 -0.97 -7.82
C LEU A 338 -19.81 -1.15 -6.58
N MET A 339 -19.54 -2.16 -5.76
CA MET A 339 -20.26 -2.38 -4.49
C MET A 339 -20.00 -1.24 -3.51
N LEU A 340 -18.74 -0.83 -3.32
CA LEU A 340 -18.39 0.25 -2.41
C LEU A 340 -18.99 1.59 -2.84
N ALA A 341 -18.93 1.92 -4.13
CA ALA A 341 -19.52 3.16 -4.66
C ALA A 341 -21.03 3.14 -4.65
N GLY A 342 -21.65 2.03 -5.04
CA GLY A 342 -23.10 1.89 -5.09
C GLY A 342 -23.76 1.89 -3.72
N PHE A 343 -23.15 1.25 -2.74
CA PHE A 343 -23.63 1.22 -1.35
C PHE A 343 -22.89 2.21 -0.44
N ALA A 344 -22.25 3.24 -1.00
CA ALA A 344 -21.48 4.20 -0.22
C ALA A 344 -22.27 4.82 0.93
N ARG A 345 -23.53 5.20 0.68
CA ARG A 345 -24.42 5.78 1.69
C ARG A 345 -24.72 4.80 2.80
N GLU A 346 -25.12 3.59 2.45
CA GLU A 346 -25.49 2.55 3.40
C GLU A 346 -24.27 2.10 4.21
N ILE A 347 -23.11 1.94 3.56
CA ILE A 347 -21.86 1.56 4.22
C ILE A 347 -21.43 2.65 5.19
N LEU A 348 -21.32 3.90 4.76
CA LEU A 348 -20.90 5.01 5.61
C LEU A 348 -21.91 5.29 6.73
N GLY A 349 -23.21 5.17 6.44
CA GLY A 349 -24.27 5.35 7.42
C GLY A 349 -24.25 4.29 8.54
N LEU A 350 -24.03 3.03 8.18
CA LEU A 350 -23.88 1.94 9.16
C LEU A 350 -22.53 1.97 9.90
N TRP A 351 -21.47 2.41 9.20
CA TRP A 351 -20.11 2.35 9.75
C TRP A 351 -19.79 3.54 10.65
N ILE A 352 -20.14 4.76 10.23
CA ILE A 352 -19.79 6.00 10.94
C ILE A 352 -21.05 6.75 11.39
N GLY A 353 -22.03 6.88 10.48
CA GLY A 353 -23.31 7.56 10.72
C GLY A 353 -23.23 9.09 10.81
N GLY A 354 -24.40 9.69 11.05
CA GLY A 354 -24.54 11.12 11.38
C GLY A 354 -24.10 12.09 10.27
N THR A 355 -23.69 13.28 10.71
CA THR A 355 -23.26 14.35 9.81
C THR A 355 -21.97 14.05 9.06
N PHE A 356 -21.14 13.15 9.60
CA PHE A 356 -19.88 12.72 9.00
C PHE A 356 -20.11 11.94 7.70
N GLU A 357 -21.14 11.09 7.64
CA GLU A 357 -21.55 10.38 6.42
C GLU A 357 -21.82 11.34 5.26
N VAL A 358 -22.62 12.37 5.52
CA VAL A 358 -23.07 13.32 4.50
C VAL A 358 -21.87 14.06 3.85
N GLN A 359 -20.90 14.43 4.67
CA GLN A 359 -19.70 15.15 4.20
C GLN A 359 -18.69 14.22 3.50
N THR A 360 -18.62 12.97 3.93
CA THR A 360 -17.68 11.99 3.39
C THR A 360 -18.15 11.37 2.07
N MET A 361 -19.47 11.22 1.88
CA MET A 361 -20.06 10.50 0.74
C MET A 361 -19.62 11.02 -0.64
N PRO A 362 -19.60 12.34 -0.94
CA PRO A 362 -19.15 12.82 -2.25
C PRO A 362 -17.69 12.46 -2.50
N VAL A 363 -16.82 12.65 -1.51
CA VAL A 363 -15.39 12.31 -1.58
C VAL A 363 -15.21 10.81 -1.83
N PHE A 364 -15.95 9.98 -1.10
CA PHE A 364 -15.89 8.52 -1.21
C PHE A 364 -16.22 8.04 -2.64
N ARG A 365 -17.24 8.61 -3.28
CA ARG A 365 -17.62 8.28 -4.66
C ARG A 365 -16.53 8.60 -5.67
N TRP A 366 -15.92 9.81 -5.59
CA TRP A 366 -14.84 10.20 -6.49
C TRP A 366 -13.59 9.35 -6.32
N LEU A 367 -13.23 9.03 -5.07
CA LEU A 367 -12.09 8.18 -4.78
C LEU A 367 -12.32 6.71 -5.20
N ALA A 368 -13.57 6.23 -5.20
CA ALA A 368 -13.91 4.92 -5.74
C ALA A 368 -13.57 4.81 -7.24
N ILE A 369 -13.96 5.82 -8.01
CA ILE A 369 -13.63 5.89 -9.44
C ILE A 369 -12.11 6.01 -9.64
N MET A 370 -11.45 6.84 -8.82
CA MET A 370 -10.00 7.03 -8.86
C MET A 370 -9.26 5.70 -8.68
N VAL A 371 -9.63 4.89 -7.67
CA VAL A 371 -8.97 3.59 -7.42
C VAL A 371 -9.21 2.60 -8.56
N LEU A 372 -10.40 2.59 -9.15
CA LEU A 372 -10.68 1.75 -10.31
C LEU A 372 -9.81 2.14 -11.50
N ILE A 373 -9.73 3.44 -11.80
CA ILE A 373 -8.94 3.93 -12.95
C ILE A 373 -7.44 3.69 -12.72
N SER A 374 -6.94 3.96 -11.50
CA SER A 374 -5.53 3.73 -11.18
C SER A 374 -5.12 2.25 -11.31
N SER A 375 -6.05 1.31 -11.11
CA SER A 375 -5.76 -0.11 -11.29
C SER A 375 -5.38 -0.48 -12.74
N PHE A 376 -5.83 0.30 -13.73
CA PHE A 376 -5.40 0.13 -15.12
C PHE A 376 -3.98 0.62 -15.41
N ALA A 377 -3.36 1.40 -14.52
CA ALA A 377 -1.98 1.85 -14.68
C ALA A 377 -0.95 0.77 -14.30
N GLU A 378 -1.36 -0.26 -13.53
CA GLU A 378 -0.45 -1.27 -12.98
C GLU A 378 0.29 -2.06 -14.05
N MET A 379 -0.43 -2.70 -14.97
CA MET A 379 0.21 -3.51 -16.01
C MET A 379 1.14 -2.72 -16.93
N PRO A 380 0.78 -1.51 -17.41
CA PRO A 380 1.70 -0.64 -18.15
C PRO A 380 2.96 -0.25 -17.35
N CYS A 381 2.81 0.08 -16.07
CA CYS A 381 3.95 0.37 -15.21
C CYS A 381 4.90 -0.83 -15.11
N LEU A 382 4.35 -2.03 -14.87
CA LEU A 382 5.13 -3.26 -14.70
C LEU A 382 5.90 -3.65 -15.97
N ILE A 383 5.29 -3.57 -17.14
CA ILE A 383 5.97 -3.91 -18.41
C ILE A 383 7.09 -2.91 -18.72
N ILE A 384 6.90 -1.61 -18.46
CA ILE A 384 7.93 -0.58 -18.63
C ILE A 384 9.10 -0.82 -17.67
N GLN A 385 8.81 -1.16 -16.41
CA GLN A 385 9.85 -1.48 -15.41
C GLN A 385 10.60 -2.76 -15.77
N ALA A 386 9.90 -3.80 -16.21
CA ALA A 386 10.49 -5.07 -16.66
C ALA A 386 11.36 -4.87 -17.93
N ALA A 387 11.04 -3.87 -18.75
CA ALA A 387 11.84 -3.46 -19.89
C ALA A 387 13.14 -2.71 -19.51
N HIS A 388 13.43 -2.54 -18.22
CA HIS A 388 14.56 -1.78 -17.68
C HIS A 388 14.49 -0.27 -17.99
N ARG A 389 13.28 0.29 -18.09
CA ARG A 389 13.02 1.71 -18.35
C ARG A 389 12.20 2.40 -17.24
N PRO A 390 12.51 2.17 -15.95
CA PRO A 390 11.80 2.85 -14.84
C PRO A 390 12.02 4.38 -14.87
N ASP A 391 13.07 4.85 -15.58
CA ASP A 391 13.34 6.26 -15.80
C ASP A 391 12.15 7.00 -16.46
N LEU A 392 11.41 6.33 -17.34
CA LEU A 392 10.30 6.94 -18.06
C LEU A 392 9.11 7.22 -17.14
N THR A 393 8.73 6.26 -16.31
CA THR A 393 7.65 6.44 -15.32
C THR A 393 8.04 7.47 -14.26
N ALA A 394 9.32 7.50 -13.84
CA ALA A 394 9.81 8.50 -12.89
C ALA A 394 9.77 9.92 -13.47
N LYS A 395 10.19 10.11 -14.73
CA LYS A 395 10.12 11.41 -15.42
C LYS A 395 8.68 11.88 -15.59
N LEU A 396 7.76 10.98 -15.96
CA LEU A 396 6.34 11.31 -16.09
C LEU A 396 5.80 11.83 -14.76
N ARG A 397 6.01 11.10 -13.67
CA ARG A 397 5.56 11.50 -12.34
C ARG A 397 6.17 12.83 -11.87
N LEU A 398 7.42 13.10 -12.22
CA LEU A 398 8.06 14.39 -11.91
C LEU A 398 7.34 15.57 -12.60
N ILE A 399 6.89 15.37 -13.84
CA ILE A 399 6.10 16.39 -14.57
C ILE A 399 4.71 16.54 -13.94
N GLU A 400 4.14 15.46 -13.42
CA GLU A 400 2.81 15.49 -12.79
C GLU A 400 2.77 16.26 -11.48
N VAL A 401 3.87 16.30 -10.70
CA VAL A 401 3.90 16.97 -9.38
C VAL A 401 3.40 18.41 -9.44
N PRO A 402 3.99 19.32 -10.24
CA PRO A 402 3.55 20.71 -10.26
C PRO A 402 2.11 20.84 -10.79
N PHE A 403 1.73 20.07 -11.80
CA PHE A 403 0.38 20.04 -12.33
C PHE A 403 -0.63 19.58 -11.26
N SER A 404 -0.33 18.49 -10.56
CA SER A 404 -1.17 17.95 -9.49
C SER A 404 -1.36 18.95 -8.35
N LEU A 405 -0.27 19.57 -7.88
CA LEU A 405 -0.34 20.55 -6.79
C LEU A 405 -1.18 21.78 -7.19
N LEU A 406 -1.01 22.29 -8.41
CA LEU A 406 -1.79 23.40 -8.94
C LEU A 406 -3.27 23.03 -9.07
N LEU A 407 -3.56 21.85 -9.60
CA LEU A 407 -4.93 21.36 -9.80
C LEU A 407 -5.64 21.16 -8.45
N VAL A 408 -4.98 20.52 -7.48
CA VAL A 408 -5.51 20.32 -6.12
C VAL A 408 -5.75 21.67 -5.45
N TRP A 409 -4.78 22.60 -5.51
CA TRP A 409 -4.92 23.94 -4.97
C TRP A 409 -6.13 24.67 -5.56
N ARG A 410 -6.29 24.69 -6.89
CA ARG A 410 -7.38 25.37 -7.58
C ARG A 410 -8.75 24.76 -7.26
N MET A 411 -8.83 23.42 -7.27
CA MET A 411 -10.06 22.70 -7.01
C MET A 411 -10.47 22.74 -5.53
N ALA A 412 -9.50 22.77 -4.60
CA ALA A 412 -9.76 22.96 -3.17
C ALA A 412 -10.44 24.31 -2.90
N LEU A 413 -10.00 25.38 -3.57
CA LEU A 413 -10.62 26.70 -3.46
C LEU A 413 -12.02 26.77 -4.09
N TRP A 414 -12.29 25.95 -5.13
CA TRP A 414 -13.55 26.00 -5.85
C TRP A 414 -14.65 25.13 -5.22
N ARG A 415 -14.36 23.90 -4.85
CA ARG A 415 -15.32 22.90 -4.33
C ARG A 415 -14.92 22.28 -2.98
N GLY A 416 -13.97 22.87 -2.30
CA GLY A 416 -13.51 22.32 -1.02
C GLY A 416 -12.93 20.90 -1.15
N VAL A 417 -13.26 20.03 -0.21
CA VAL A 417 -12.74 18.67 -0.16
C VAL A 417 -13.19 17.79 -1.34
N GLU A 418 -14.41 17.99 -1.83
CA GLU A 418 -14.90 17.29 -3.02
C GLU A 418 -14.06 17.69 -4.25
N GLY A 419 -13.73 18.99 -4.38
CA GLY A 419 -12.84 19.48 -5.44
C GLY A 419 -11.48 18.80 -5.43
N VAL A 420 -10.91 18.55 -4.25
CA VAL A 420 -9.65 17.82 -4.13
C VAL A 420 -9.80 16.38 -4.63
N ALA A 421 -10.87 15.68 -4.26
CA ALA A 421 -11.11 14.33 -4.75
C ALA A 421 -11.25 14.25 -6.28
N ILE A 422 -11.90 15.25 -6.88
CA ILE A 422 -11.99 15.40 -8.35
C ILE A 422 -10.62 15.69 -8.96
N ALA A 423 -9.81 16.56 -8.34
CA ALA A 423 -8.47 16.88 -8.81
C ALA A 423 -7.57 15.64 -8.85
N VAL A 424 -7.63 14.83 -7.79
CA VAL A 424 -6.89 13.56 -7.70
C VAL A 424 -7.36 12.57 -8.78
N LEU A 425 -8.66 12.48 -9.02
CA LEU A 425 -9.21 11.65 -10.11
C LEU A 425 -8.69 12.11 -11.47
N ILE A 426 -8.71 13.42 -11.76
CA ILE A 426 -8.21 13.98 -13.04
C ILE A 426 -6.72 13.65 -13.20
N ARG A 427 -5.91 13.81 -12.15
CA ARG A 427 -4.49 13.44 -12.15
C ARG A 427 -4.31 11.96 -12.47
N VAL A 428 -5.06 11.07 -11.79
CA VAL A 428 -4.95 9.63 -12.00
C VAL A 428 -5.39 9.21 -13.40
N ILE A 429 -6.41 9.86 -13.96
CA ILE A 429 -6.77 9.65 -15.37
C ILE A 429 -5.60 10.00 -16.28
N PHE A 430 -4.97 11.16 -16.05
CA PHE A 430 -3.82 11.61 -16.84
C PHE A 430 -2.64 10.63 -16.71
N ASP A 431 -2.24 10.24 -15.48
CA ASP A 431 -1.17 9.26 -15.22
C ASP A 431 -1.47 7.93 -15.94
N THR A 432 -2.69 7.38 -15.76
CA THR A 432 -3.08 6.11 -16.36
C THR A 432 -3.03 6.15 -17.90
N LEU A 433 -3.51 7.24 -18.50
CA LEU A 433 -3.48 7.42 -19.95
C LEU A 433 -2.03 7.59 -20.45
N ALA A 434 -1.23 8.40 -19.77
CA ALA A 434 0.16 8.67 -20.16
C ALA A 434 1.03 7.41 -20.06
N VAL A 435 0.92 6.64 -18.97
CA VAL A 435 1.66 5.38 -18.80
C VAL A 435 1.19 4.33 -19.80
N SER A 436 -0.14 4.24 -20.07
CA SER A 436 -0.68 3.32 -21.08
C SER A 436 -0.21 3.68 -22.49
N LEU A 437 -0.17 4.98 -22.81
CA LEU A 437 0.37 5.46 -24.10
C LEU A 437 1.86 5.14 -24.22
N LEU A 438 2.63 5.36 -23.15
CA LEU A 438 4.06 5.07 -23.11
C LEU A 438 4.32 3.57 -23.31
N ALA A 439 3.55 2.70 -22.65
CA ALA A 439 3.63 1.25 -22.86
C ALA A 439 3.28 0.86 -24.32
N ASN A 440 2.24 1.46 -24.89
CA ASN A 440 1.87 1.23 -26.29
C ASN A 440 2.96 1.71 -27.27
N LEU A 441 3.65 2.82 -27.00
CA LEU A 441 4.76 3.30 -27.82
C LEU A 441 5.98 2.38 -27.75
N LEU A 442 6.23 1.76 -26.60
CA LEU A 442 7.33 0.80 -26.42
C LEU A 442 6.99 -0.58 -26.99
N PHE A 443 5.71 -0.98 -26.94
CA PHE A 443 5.23 -2.30 -27.35
C PHE A 443 3.95 -2.18 -28.18
N PRO A 444 4.00 -1.61 -29.41
CA PRO A 444 2.81 -1.26 -30.17
C PRO A 444 2.00 -2.47 -30.66
N SER A 445 2.64 -3.64 -30.82
CA SER A 445 1.99 -4.89 -31.18
C SER A 445 1.36 -5.64 -30.01
N GLU A 446 1.76 -5.31 -28.78
CA GLU A 446 1.44 -6.07 -27.59
C GLU A 446 0.44 -5.36 -26.67
N VAL A 447 0.36 -4.03 -26.75
CA VAL A 447 -0.50 -3.19 -25.90
C VAL A 447 -1.48 -2.40 -26.76
N CYS A 448 -2.77 -2.72 -26.64
CA CYS A 448 -3.82 -1.99 -27.37
C CYS A 448 -4.36 -0.82 -26.53
N PHE A 449 -3.82 0.39 -26.77
CA PHE A 449 -4.19 1.62 -26.04
C PHE A 449 -5.69 1.94 -26.11
N TRP A 450 -6.28 1.96 -27.29
CA TRP A 450 -7.68 2.34 -27.47
C TRP A 450 -8.68 1.38 -26.81
N ASN A 451 -8.37 0.11 -26.82
CA ASN A 451 -9.20 -0.89 -26.15
C ASN A 451 -9.22 -0.66 -24.63
N ARG A 452 -8.08 -0.34 -24.05
CA ARG A 452 -7.94 -0.01 -22.62
C ARG A 452 -8.73 1.25 -22.25
N VAL A 453 -8.59 2.32 -23.05
CA VAL A 453 -9.33 3.57 -22.84
C VAL A 453 -10.83 3.33 -22.84
N SER A 454 -11.35 2.52 -23.75
CA SER A 454 -12.79 2.22 -23.80
C SER A 454 -13.25 1.41 -22.59
N TRP A 455 -12.48 0.41 -22.12
CA TRP A 455 -12.81 -0.33 -20.89
C TRP A 455 -12.78 0.57 -19.65
N MET A 456 -11.75 1.39 -19.51
CA MET A 456 -11.58 2.34 -18.41
C MET A 456 -12.74 3.34 -18.35
N THR A 457 -13.09 3.94 -19.49
CA THR A 457 -14.20 4.92 -19.58
C THR A 457 -15.55 4.28 -19.30
N ALA A 458 -15.83 3.10 -19.88
CA ALA A 458 -17.08 2.38 -19.64
C ALA A 458 -17.23 1.99 -18.16
N ALA A 459 -16.19 1.41 -17.56
CA ALA A 459 -16.21 1.01 -16.17
C ALA A 459 -16.35 2.21 -15.23
N GLY A 460 -15.59 3.28 -15.46
CA GLY A 460 -15.69 4.51 -14.70
C GLY A 460 -17.06 5.16 -14.79
N ALA A 461 -17.66 5.19 -15.99
CA ALA A 461 -19.01 5.71 -16.21
C ALA A 461 -20.07 4.87 -15.48
N ILE A 462 -19.98 3.54 -15.50
CA ILE A 462 -20.91 2.67 -14.76
C ILE A 462 -20.83 2.95 -13.26
N VAL A 463 -19.61 2.99 -12.69
CA VAL A 463 -19.41 3.25 -11.26
C VAL A 463 -19.92 4.66 -10.90
N PHE A 464 -19.66 5.66 -11.75
CA PHE A 464 -20.15 7.02 -11.55
C PHE A 464 -21.68 7.08 -11.52
N VAL A 465 -22.34 6.52 -12.54
CA VAL A 465 -23.81 6.54 -12.66
C VAL A 465 -24.44 5.80 -11.47
N VAL A 466 -23.98 4.57 -11.16
CA VAL A 466 -24.52 3.79 -10.03
C VAL A 466 -24.30 4.50 -8.70
N GLY A 467 -23.14 5.13 -8.52
CA GLY A 467 -22.84 5.91 -7.31
C GLY A 467 -23.72 7.14 -7.12
N GLN A 468 -24.26 7.74 -8.19
CA GLN A 468 -25.16 8.91 -8.10
C GLN A 468 -26.63 8.54 -7.91
N LEU A 469 -27.02 7.29 -8.18
CA LEU A 469 -28.42 6.88 -8.10
C LEU A 469 -28.91 6.83 -6.63
N ASN A 470 -29.90 7.65 -6.32
CA ASN A 470 -30.59 7.64 -5.03
C ASN A 470 -31.82 6.70 -5.09
N LEU A 471 -31.58 5.41 -5.27
CA LEU A 471 -32.61 4.39 -5.31
C LEU A 471 -32.84 3.77 -3.92
N PRO A 472 -34.04 3.23 -3.64
CA PRO A 472 -34.27 2.39 -2.47
C PRO A 472 -33.29 1.21 -2.44
N PHE A 473 -32.93 0.74 -1.23
CA PHE A 473 -31.92 -0.32 -1.06
C PHE A 473 -32.18 -1.55 -1.93
N ALA A 474 -33.43 -2.04 -1.99
CA ALA A 474 -33.77 -3.25 -2.75
C ALA A 474 -33.57 -3.06 -4.27
N SER A 475 -34.03 -1.95 -4.84
CA SER A 475 -33.86 -1.67 -6.28
C SER A 475 -32.41 -1.43 -6.65
N LYS A 476 -31.65 -0.77 -5.78
CA LYS A 476 -30.21 -0.58 -5.93
C LYS A 476 -29.45 -1.92 -5.89
N ALA A 477 -29.80 -2.79 -4.94
CA ALA A 477 -29.22 -4.13 -4.84
C ALA A 477 -29.48 -4.98 -6.09
N ILE A 478 -30.71 -4.96 -6.61
CA ILE A 478 -31.08 -5.66 -7.85
C ILE A 478 -30.27 -5.11 -9.03
N LEU A 479 -30.15 -3.79 -9.16
CA LEU A 479 -29.38 -3.15 -10.22
C LEU A 479 -27.91 -3.57 -10.18
N ILE A 480 -27.27 -3.45 -9.00
CA ILE A 480 -25.86 -3.82 -8.83
C ILE A 480 -25.66 -5.31 -9.11
N LEU A 481 -26.53 -6.18 -8.60
CA LEU A 481 -26.47 -7.61 -8.86
C LEU A 481 -26.60 -7.92 -10.36
N SER A 482 -27.51 -7.25 -11.05
CA SER A 482 -27.69 -7.40 -12.51
C SER A 482 -26.44 -6.98 -13.28
N ILE A 483 -25.82 -5.85 -12.90
CA ILE A 483 -24.56 -5.39 -13.51
C ILE A 483 -23.44 -6.40 -13.23
N LEU A 484 -23.33 -6.91 -12.00
CA LEU A 484 -22.32 -7.93 -11.63
C LEU A 484 -22.53 -9.24 -12.39
N CYS A 485 -23.77 -9.70 -12.55
CA CYS A 485 -24.08 -10.89 -13.35
C CYS A 485 -23.66 -10.70 -14.83
N LEU A 486 -24.04 -9.57 -15.42
CA LEU A 486 -23.64 -9.23 -16.80
C LEU A 486 -22.11 -9.12 -16.91
N PHE A 487 -21.46 -8.53 -15.93
CA PHE A 487 -20.00 -8.42 -15.87
C PHE A 487 -19.33 -9.79 -15.82
N VAL A 488 -19.76 -10.68 -14.91
CA VAL A 488 -19.23 -12.04 -14.80
C VAL A 488 -19.42 -12.82 -16.09
N ILE A 489 -20.60 -12.71 -16.73
CA ILE A 489 -20.87 -13.35 -18.03
C ILE A 489 -19.95 -12.77 -19.11
N SER A 490 -19.74 -11.45 -19.13
CA SER A 490 -18.87 -10.78 -20.10
C SER A 490 -17.41 -11.18 -19.92
N VAL A 491 -16.90 -11.18 -18.68
CA VAL A 491 -15.53 -11.64 -18.37
C VAL A 491 -15.38 -13.10 -18.78
N TRP A 492 -16.34 -13.96 -18.44
CA TRP A 492 -16.29 -15.38 -18.77
C TRP A 492 -16.31 -15.64 -20.26
N ARG A 493 -17.17 -14.95 -21.03
CA ARG A 493 -17.38 -15.20 -22.47
C ARG A 493 -16.41 -14.45 -23.37
N LEU A 494 -16.02 -13.23 -23.00
CA LEU A 494 -15.31 -12.33 -23.91
C LEU A 494 -13.84 -12.12 -23.53
N LEU A 495 -13.53 -12.13 -22.23
CA LEU A 495 -12.20 -11.70 -21.74
C LEU A 495 -11.31 -12.88 -21.36
N LEU A 496 -11.85 -13.98 -20.81
CA LEU A 496 -11.04 -15.13 -20.41
C LEU A 496 -10.72 -16.04 -21.59
N TYR A 497 -9.43 -16.35 -21.75
CA TYR A 497 -8.96 -17.38 -22.67
C TYR A 497 -9.45 -18.77 -22.26
N MET A 498 -9.55 -19.70 -23.22
CA MET A 498 -10.03 -21.08 -22.95
C MET A 498 -9.21 -21.80 -21.89
N GLU A 499 -7.89 -21.57 -21.84
CA GLU A 499 -6.97 -22.12 -20.85
C GLU A 499 -7.29 -21.62 -19.44
N ASP A 500 -7.55 -20.31 -19.31
CA ASP A 500 -7.87 -19.67 -18.03
C ASP A 500 -9.23 -20.14 -17.49
N ARG A 501 -10.22 -20.34 -18.38
CA ARG A 501 -11.52 -20.91 -17.99
C ARG A 501 -11.36 -22.31 -17.42
N GLN A 502 -10.52 -23.16 -18.04
CA GLN A 502 -10.25 -24.50 -17.54
C GLN A 502 -9.55 -24.47 -16.18
N LEU A 503 -8.64 -23.51 -15.98
CA LEU A 503 -7.93 -23.32 -14.70
C LEU A 503 -8.89 -22.90 -13.58
N VAL A 504 -9.78 -21.94 -13.85
CA VAL A 504 -10.81 -21.50 -12.90
C VAL A 504 -11.75 -22.64 -12.52
N VAL A 505 -12.20 -23.44 -13.49
CA VAL A 505 -13.06 -24.61 -13.23
C VAL A 505 -12.33 -25.66 -12.39
N ARG A 506 -11.04 -25.94 -12.68
CA ARG A 506 -10.23 -26.89 -11.90
C ARG A 506 -9.98 -26.41 -10.47
N LEU A 507 -9.70 -25.11 -10.28
CA LEU A 507 -9.52 -24.54 -8.95
C LEU A 507 -10.83 -24.54 -8.17
N GLY A 508 -11.95 -24.18 -8.80
CA GLY A 508 -13.28 -24.24 -8.20
C GLY A 508 -13.66 -25.66 -7.76
N SER A 509 -13.42 -26.67 -8.60
CA SER A 509 -13.69 -28.06 -8.25
C SER A 509 -12.82 -28.58 -7.09
N ARG A 510 -11.53 -28.16 -7.03
CA ARG A 510 -10.64 -28.48 -5.91
C ARG A 510 -11.06 -27.78 -4.61
N ALA A 511 -11.46 -26.51 -4.67
CA ALA A 511 -11.96 -25.79 -3.50
C ALA A 511 -13.24 -26.42 -2.96
N ILE A 512 -14.19 -26.78 -3.83
CA ILE A 512 -15.42 -27.49 -3.45
C ILE A 512 -15.10 -28.85 -2.85
N SER A 513 -14.21 -29.64 -3.45
CA SER A 513 -13.80 -30.95 -2.92
C SER A 513 -13.11 -30.81 -1.54
N PHE A 514 -12.30 -29.78 -1.34
CA PHE A 514 -11.67 -29.49 -0.05
C PHE A 514 -12.70 -29.12 1.03
N ILE A 515 -13.68 -28.25 0.69
CA ILE A 515 -14.76 -27.88 1.61
C ILE A 515 -15.62 -29.12 1.97
N ILE A 516 -15.97 -29.95 0.98
CA ILE A 516 -16.74 -31.18 1.22
C ILE A 516 -15.95 -32.18 2.07
N SER A 517 -14.63 -32.31 1.85
CA SER A 517 -13.77 -33.17 2.69
C SER A 517 -13.64 -32.65 4.12
N ALA A 518 -13.49 -31.32 4.29
CA ALA A 518 -13.43 -30.67 5.60
C ALA A 518 -14.75 -30.80 6.39
N THR A 519 -15.90 -30.72 5.71
CA THR A 519 -17.22 -30.94 6.32
C THR A 519 -17.48 -32.40 6.66
N ARG A 520 -16.94 -33.38 5.90
CA ARG A 520 -17.03 -34.81 6.20
C ARG A 520 -16.12 -35.26 7.36
N MET A 521 -15.02 -34.55 7.66
CA MET A 521 -14.16 -34.89 8.78
C MET A 521 -14.71 -34.44 10.15
N ARG A 522 -15.68 -33.53 10.21
CA ARG A 522 -16.29 -33.08 11.47
C ARG A 522 -17.10 -34.17 12.23
N PRO A 523 -17.81 -35.12 11.59
CA PRO A 523 -18.54 -36.17 12.34
C PRO A 523 -17.63 -37.21 12.98
N GLN A 524 -16.47 -37.53 12.39
CA GLN A 524 -15.59 -38.57 12.91
C GLN A 524 -14.76 -38.14 14.12
N ALA A 525 -14.48 -36.84 14.29
CA ALA A 525 -13.81 -36.32 15.48
C ALA A 525 -14.72 -36.38 16.73
N GLY A 526 -16.04 -36.19 16.55
CA GLY A 526 -17.02 -36.33 17.63
C GLY A 526 -17.22 -37.78 18.09
N GLN A 527 -17.18 -38.73 17.18
CA GLN A 527 -17.29 -40.16 17.51
C GLN A 527 -16.04 -40.70 18.23
N ARG A 528 -14.85 -40.29 17.80
CA ARG A 528 -13.60 -40.66 18.50
C ARG A 528 -13.50 -40.12 19.94
N LEU A 529 -14.06 -38.94 20.22
CA LEU A 529 -14.12 -38.40 21.58
C LEU A 529 -15.15 -39.13 22.46
N ILE A 530 -16.19 -39.70 21.87
CA ILE A 530 -17.18 -40.54 22.60
C ILE A 530 -16.59 -41.93 22.87
N ASP A 531 -15.84 -42.53 21.95
CA ASP A 531 -15.20 -43.81 22.13
C ASP A 531 -14.03 -43.74 23.14
N ILE A 532 -13.26 -42.64 23.18
CA ILE A 532 -12.23 -42.45 24.22
C ILE A 532 -12.85 -42.30 25.61
N LYS A 533 -14.03 -41.69 25.74
CA LYS A 533 -14.75 -41.61 27.01
C LYS A 533 -15.34 -42.95 27.49
N LYS A 534 -15.64 -43.87 26.55
CA LYS A 534 -16.13 -45.23 26.92
C LYS A 534 -15.03 -46.20 27.27
N THR A 535 -13.77 -45.91 26.93
CA THR A 535 -12.62 -46.77 27.21
C THR A 535 -11.91 -46.41 28.54
N VAL A 536 -12.30 -45.27 29.14
CA VAL A 536 -11.76 -44.73 30.41
C VAL A 536 -12.74 -44.93 31.58
N GLN A 537 -13.93 -45.54 31.38
CA GLN A 537 -14.80 -46.10 32.40
C GLN A 537 -14.69 -47.61 32.41
#